data_737eaaa570037a6e264dc1265b18a690
#
_entry.id   737eaaa570037a6e264dc1265b18a690
#
_cell.length_a   1.000
_cell.length_b   1.000
_cell.length_c   1.000
_cell.angle_alpha   90.00
_cell.angle_beta   90.00
_cell.angle_gamma   90.00
#
_symmetry.space_group_name_H-M   'P 1'
#
loop_
_entity.id
_entity.type
_entity.pdbx_description
1 polymer ?
#
loop_
_entity_poly.entity_id
_entity_poly.type
_entity_poly.pdbx_seq_one_letter_code
_entity_poly.pdbx_strand_id
1 'polypeptide(L)'
;MSQGDSGLGVATWGQTGAVLAIVCAVFGLAIGSFLNVVVWRVPRGESVVRPPSACPGCHKAIRTRDNVPVLGWLLLRGRCRDCAAPISVRYPLVEAGTGALFAMMAVRFGLDAALPAFLYLAAVGLALALIDLDTKRLPDVLTLPAYPVGGVLLVVAALVDHEPQRLLYVLSGGAALFALYYVLWFFGGMGYGDVKLAGVLGGYLGYLGLAQWIVGTFGGFFIGGIISLILLAAGKAGRKTRVPHGPFMLAGTLVGIVAGGLLADAYLSVSGV
;
A
#
# COMPACT_ATOMS: atom_id res chain seq x y z
N MET A 1 -35.12 -21.94 -2.17
CA MET A 1 -33.75 -22.49 -1.97
C MET A 1 -32.97 -22.08 -3.22
N SER A 2 -32.31 -20.93 -3.15
CA SER A 2 -31.44 -20.39 -4.21
C SER A 2 -30.05 -20.39 -3.58
N GLN A 3 -29.17 -21.24 -4.07
CA GLN A 3 -27.77 -21.28 -3.68
C GLN A 3 -27.16 -19.95 -4.09
N GLY A 4 -26.80 -19.14 -3.08
CA GLY A 4 -25.98 -17.96 -3.28
C GLY A 4 -24.58 -18.40 -3.69
N ASP A 5 -24.25 -18.14 -4.93
CA ASP A 5 -22.92 -18.30 -5.52
C ASP A 5 -21.98 -17.29 -4.85
N SER A 6 -21.37 -17.69 -3.74
CA SER A 6 -20.26 -16.97 -3.10
C SER A 6 -18.93 -17.24 -3.80
N GLY A 7 -18.99 -17.41 -5.13
CA GLY A 7 -17.84 -17.44 -5.99
C GLY A 7 -17.23 -16.05 -6.07
N LEU A 8 -16.14 -15.80 -5.34
CA LEU A 8 -15.18 -14.76 -5.69
C LEU A 8 -14.76 -15.00 -7.15
N GLY A 9 -15.51 -14.40 -8.09
CA GLY A 9 -15.23 -14.48 -9.51
C GLY A 9 -13.79 -14.03 -9.76
N VAL A 10 -12.91 -15.00 -9.94
CA VAL A 10 -11.69 -14.76 -10.69
C VAL A 10 -12.19 -14.24 -12.04
N ALA A 11 -12.12 -12.92 -12.22
CA ALA A 11 -12.57 -12.27 -13.44
C ALA A 11 -11.97 -13.07 -14.60
N THR A 12 -12.84 -13.60 -15.42
CA THR A 12 -12.42 -14.32 -16.63
C THR A 12 -11.48 -13.39 -17.37
N TRP A 13 -10.20 -13.76 -17.42
CA TRP A 13 -9.14 -13.00 -18.06
C TRP A 13 -9.40 -12.94 -19.56
N GLY A 14 -10.39 -12.15 -19.95
CA GLY A 14 -10.60 -11.73 -21.32
C GLY A 14 -9.63 -10.58 -21.64
N GLN A 15 -9.53 -10.25 -22.93
CA GLN A 15 -8.71 -9.12 -23.41
C GLN A 15 -8.92 -7.84 -22.61
N THR A 16 -10.14 -7.57 -22.12
CA THR A 16 -10.51 -6.40 -21.31
C THR A 16 -9.76 -6.34 -19.96
N GLY A 17 -9.62 -7.47 -19.26
CA GLY A 17 -8.91 -7.51 -17.98
C GLY A 17 -7.41 -7.26 -18.14
N ALA A 18 -6.80 -7.81 -19.18
CA ALA A 18 -5.39 -7.57 -19.50
C ALA A 18 -5.14 -6.10 -19.86
N VAL A 19 -6.01 -5.49 -20.65
CA VAL A 19 -5.91 -4.06 -21.00
C VAL A 19 -6.02 -3.19 -19.76
N LEU A 20 -6.99 -3.44 -18.87
CA LEU A 20 -7.14 -2.71 -17.62
C LEU A 20 -5.89 -2.81 -16.75
N ALA A 21 -5.33 -4.01 -16.59
CA ALA A 21 -4.11 -4.21 -15.81
C ALA A 21 -2.91 -3.44 -16.41
N ILE A 22 -2.75 -3.43 -17.73
CA ILE A 22 -1.71 -2.66 -18.41
C ILE A 22 -1.90 -1.16 -18.20
N VAL A 23 -3.12 -0.65 -18.39
CA VAL A 23 -3.44 0.77 -18.18
C VAL A 23 -3.16 1.18 -16.74
N CYS A 24 -3.62 0.39 -15.76
CA CYS A 24 -3.33 0.64 -14.35
C CYS A 24 -1.82 0.56 -14.05
N ALA A 25 -1.09 -0.40 -14.65
CA ALA A 25 0.36 -0.47 -14.50
C ALA A 25 1.06 0.80 -14.99
N VAL A 26 0.73 1.26 -16.20
CA VAL A 26 1.31 2.48 -16.78
C VAL A 26 0.99 3.70 -15.92
N PHE A 27 -0.25 3.83 -15.46
CA PHE A 27 -0.64 4.89 -14.52
C PHE A 27 0.11 4.77 -13.19
N GLY A 28 0.27 3.54 -12.68
CA GLY A 28 1.05 3.26 -11.47
C GLY A 28 2.53 3.62 -11.61
N LEU A 29 3.15 3.41 -12.78
CA LEU A 29 4.52 3.88 -13.05
C LEU A 29 4.64 5.40 -12.91
N ALA A 30 3.69 6.16 -13.47
CA ALA A 30 3.66 7.62 -13.38
C ALA A 30 3.46 8.09 -11.93
N ILE A 31 2.53 7.48 -11.21
CA ILE A 31 2.34 7.74 -9.77
C ILE A 31 3.61 7.39 -8.98
N GLY A 32 4.26 6.26 -9.25
CA GLY A 32 5.51 5.85 -8.61
C GLY A 32 6.63 6.86 -8.77
N SER A 33 6.75 7.47 -9.95
CA SER A 33 7.70 8.56 -10.17
C SER A 33 7.42 9.77 -9.27
N PHE A 34 6.15 10.13 -9.10
CA PHE A 34 5.73 11.16 -8.15
C PHE A 34 5.97 10.73 -6.69
N LEU A 35 5.71 9.47 -6.34
CA LEU A 35 5.95 8.97 -4.99
C LEU A 35 7.42 9.07 -4.57
N ASN A 36 8.38 8.95 -5.48
CA ASN A 36 9.79 9.20 -5.17
C ASN A 36 10.00 10.62 -4.62
N VAL A 37 9.28 11.62 -5.15
CA VAL A 37 9.32 13.01 -4.65
C VAL A 37 8.65 13.10 -3.29
N VAL A 38 7.47 12.48 -3.12
CA VAL A 38 6.72 12.46 -1.86
C VAL A 38 7.55 11.85 -0.74
N VAL A 39 8.13 10.67 -0.96
CA VAL A 39 8.93 9.95 0.03
C VAL A 39 10.15 10.75 0.48
N TRP A 40 10.76 11.49 -0.43
CA TRP A 40 11.91 12.34 -0.09
C TRP A 40 11.53 13.63 0.61
N ARG A 41 10.53 14.36 0.09
CA ARG A 41 10.20 15.73 0.52
C ARG A 41 9.29 15.81 1.74
N VAL A 42 8.26 14.95 1.81
CA VAL A 42 7.27 15.02 2.90
C VAL A 42 7.91 14.93 4.30
N PRO A 43 8.83 13.99 4.59
CA PRO A 43 9.44 13.92 5.91
C PRO A 43 10.33 15.13 6.26
N ARG A 44 10.72 15.90 5.24
CA ARG A 44 11.55 17.12 5.39
C ARG A 44 10.74 18.40 5.46
N GLY A 45 9.41 18.30 5.34
CA GLY A 45 8.53 19.47 5.28
C GLY A 45 8.67 20.31 4.00
N GLU A 46 9.24 19.71 2.95
CA GLU A 46 9.48 20.39 1.68
C GLU A 46 8.25 20.28 0.76
N SER A 47 8.06 21.29 -0.12
CA SER A 47 6.98 21.27 -1.09
C SER A 47 7.18 20.17 -2.13
N VAL A 48 6.14 19.34 -2.35
CA VAL A 48 6.13 18.28 -3.37
C VAL A 48 5.94 18.83 -4.80
N VAL A 49 5.57 20.11 -4.92
CA VAL A 49 5.27 20.76 -6.21
C VAL A 49 6.46 21.58 -6.71
N ARG A 50 7.16 22.29 -5.84
CA ARG A 50 8.27 23.20 -6.20
C ARG A 50 9.44 23.05 -5.24
N PRO A 51 10.68 23.18 -5.71
CA PRO A 51 11.13 23.32 -7.10
C PRO A 51 10.98 22.02 -7.91
N PRO A 52 11.14 22.04 -9.26
CA PRO A 52 11.15 20.81 -10.06
C PRO A 52 12.31 19.89 -9.66
N SER A 53 12.20 18.61 -10.01
CA SER A 53 13.23 17.62 -9.72
C SER A 53 14.54 17.97 -10.43
N ALA A 54 15.65 17.90 -9.71
CA ALA A 54 16.97 18.25 -10.21
C ALA A 54 18.01 17.17 -9.81
N CYS A 55 19.08 17.08 -10.58
CA CYS A 55 20.19 16.22 -10.25
C CYS A 55 20.91 16.72 -8.98
N PRO A 56 21.12 15.88 -7.96
CA PRO A 56 21.81 16.32 -6.74
C PRO A 56 23.30 16.66 -6.98
N GLY A 57 23.91 16.15 -8.05
CA GLY A 57 25.33 16.39 -8.35
C GLY A 57 25.60 17.68 -9.15
N CYS A 58 24.73 18.05 -10.09
CA CYS A 58 24.95 19.24 -10.93
C CYS A 58 23.84 20.29 -10.82
N HIS A 59 22.81 20.04 -10.02
CA HIS A 59 21.65 20.90 -9.76
C HIS A 59 20.83 21.30 -11.01
N LYS A 60 21.12 20.70 -12.18
CA LYS A 60 20.31 20.91 -13.38
C LYS A 60 18.96 20.21 -13.24
N ALA A 61 17.90 20.89 -13.69
CA ALA A 61 16.55 20.30 -13.75
C ALA A 61 16.53 19.06 -14.65
N ILE A 62 15.81 18.01 -14.21
CA ILE A 62 15.63 16.79 -14.99
C ILE A 62 14.69 17.08 -16.16
N ARG A 63 15.12 16.77 -17.37
CA ARG A 63 14.32 16.97 -18.59
C ARG A 63 13.15 15.97 -18.60
N THR A 64 12.00 16.37 -19.12
CA THR A 64 10.79 15.51 -19.17
C THR A 64 11.06 14.16 -19.83
N ARG A 65 11.84 14.12 -20.92
CA ARG A 65 12.24 12.87 -21.61
C ARG A 65 13.10 11.95 -20.79
N ASP A 66 13.82 12.46 -19.80
CA ASP A 66 14.68 11.70 -18.90
C ASP A 66 13.93 11.26 -17.64
N ASN A 67 12.72 11.75 -17.44
CA ASN A 67 11.83 11.46 -16.32
C ASN A 67 10.71 10.46 -16.70
N VAL A 68 10.87 9.73 -17.81
CA VAL A 68 9.95 8.64 -18.17
C VAL A 68 10.21 7.48 -17.20
N PRO A 69 9.18 7.05 -16.43
CA PRO A 69 9.38 6.09 -15.35
C PRO A 69 10.06 4.80 -15.85
N VAL A 70 11.02 4.29 -15.08
CA VAL A 70 11.85 3.12 -15.37
C VAL A 70 12.70 3.29 -16.65
N LEU A 71 12.07 3.65 -17.76
CA LEU A 71 12.75 3.78 -19.06
C LEU A 71 13.83 4.86 -19.06
N GLY A 72 13.56 6.02 -18.42
CA GLY A 72 14.55 7.08 -18.29
C GLY A 72 15.82 6.59 -17.61
N TRP A 73 15.69 5.84 -16.51
CA TRP A 73 16.81 5.27 -15.77
C TRP A 73 17.58 4.22 -16.61
N LEU A 74 16.87 3.33 -17.32
CA LEU A 74 17.46 2.32 -18.18
C LEU A 74 18.23 2.94 -19.35
N LEU A 75 17.63 3.91 -20.06
CA LEU A 75 18.25 4.59 -21.20
C LEU A 75 19.49 5.40 -20.79
N LEU A 76 19.46 5.98 -19.60
CA LEU A 76 20.59 6.70 -19.01
C LEU A 76 21.60 5.78 -18.31
N ARG A 77 21.35 4.47 -18.27
CA ARG A 77 22.18 3.47 -17.59
C ARG A 77 22.46 3.85 -16.13
N GLY A 78 21.44 4.39 -15.46
CA GLY A 78 21.54 4.81 -14.06
C GLY A 78 22.45 6.01 -13.81
N ARG A 79 22.69 6.88 -14.79
CA ARG A 79 23.57 8.05 -14.66
C ARG A 79 22.92 9.33 -15.16
N CYS A 80 23.26 10.43 -14.53
CA CYS A 80 22.79 11.75 -14.99
C CYS A 80 23.34 12.04 -16.39
N ARG A 81 22.50 12.57 -17.28
CA ARG A 81 22.87 12.93 -18.66
C ARG A 81 23.96 14.01 -18.73
N ASP A 82 23.94 14.96 -17.78
CA ASP A 82 24.80 16.14 -17.84
C ASP A 82 26.12 15.98 -17.06
N CYS A 83 26.12 15.25 -15.94
CA CYS A 83 27.32 15.14 -15.09
C CYS A 83 27.73 13.67 -14.80
N ALA A 84 27.03 12.70 -15.38
CA ALA A 84 27.26 11.26 -15.17
C ALA A 84 27.20 10.77 -13.71
N ALA A 85 26.74 11.60 -12.75
CA ALA A 85 26.51 11.18 -11.37
C ALA A 85 25.53 10.00 -11.31
N PRO A 86 25.75 9.00 -10.42
CA PRO A 86 24.90 7.82 -10.34
C PRO A 86 23.49 8.17 -9.84
N ILE A 87 22.48 7.56 -10.45
CA ILE A 87 21.07 7.64 -10.04
C ILE A 87 20.73 6.34 -9.30
N SER A 88 20.25 6.45 -8.07
CA SER A 88 19.92 5.29 -7.23
C SER A 88 18.92 4.37 -7.95
N VAL A 89 19.14 3.05 -7.87
CA VAL A 89 18.23 2.01 -8.35
C VAL A 89 16.87 2.03 -7.62
N ARG A 90 16.81 2.67 -6.45
CA ARG A 90 15.57 2.84 -5.69
C ARG A 90 14.48 3.55 -6.52
N TYR A 91 14.85 4.53 -7.35
CA TYR A 91 13.88 5.27 -8.17
C TYR A 91 13.09 4.36 -9.11
N PRO A 92 13.73 3.61 -10.03
CA PRO A 92 13.00 2.70 -10.90
C PRO A 92 12.32 1.55 -10.14
N LEU A 93 12.84 1.12 -8.97
CA LEU A 93 12.18 0.10 -8.15
C LEU A 93 10.87 0.60 -7.54
N VAL A 94 10.80 1.84 -7.06
CA VAL A 94 9.55 2.45 -6.56
C VAL A 94 8.55 2.60 -7.70
N GLU A 95 8.99 3.06 -8.86
CA GLU A 95 8.15 3.21 -10.05
C GLU A 95 7.57 1.87 -10.50
N ALA A 96 8.42 0.86 -10.70
CA ALA A 96 8.00 -0.49 -11.09
C ALA A 96 7.12 -1.15 -10.02
N GLY A 97 7.46 -0.99 -8.74
CA GLY A 97 6.67 -1.49 -7.61
C GLY A 97 5.26 -0.90 -7.57
N THR A 98 5.14 0.42 -7.80
CA THR A 98 3.83 1.08 -7.87
C THR A 98 3.03 0.58 -9.08
N GLY A 99 3.69 0.45 -10.24
CA GLY A 99 3.07 -0.14 -11.44
C GLY A 99 2.56 -1.56 -11.21
N ALA A 100 3.37 -2.41 -10.57
CA ALA A 100 2.99 -3.77 -10.23
C ALA A 100 1.83 -3.84 -9.23
N LEU A 101 1.83 -2.99 -8.19
CA LEU A 101 0.73 -2.89 -7.23
C LEU A 101 -0.58 -2.46 -7.92
N PHE A 102 -0.52 -1.49 -8.82
CA PHE A 102 -1.70 -1.03 -9.56
C PHE A 102 -2.23 -2.10 -10.50
N ALA A 103 -1.35 -2.80 -11.23
CA ALA A 103 -1.74 -3.96 -12.04
C ALA A 103 -2.42 -5.05 -11.18
N MET A 104 -1.83 -5.35 -10.02
CA MET A 104 -2.37 -6.34 -9.08
C MET A 104 -3.75 -5.94 -8.56
N MET A 105 -3.98 -4.66 -8.22
CA MET A 105 -5.31 -4.17 -7.84
C MET A 105 -6.29 -4.29 -9.01
N ALA A 106 -5.89 -3.94 -10.23
CA ALA A 106 -6.72 -4.09 -11.42
C ALA A 106 -7.09 -5.57 -11.69
N VAL A 107 -6.14 -6.48 -11.47
CA VAL A 107 -6.39 -7.93 -11.56
C VAL A 107 -7.39 -8.39 -10.51
N ARG A 108 -7.25 -7.90 -9.28
CA ARG A 108 -8.08 -8.31 -8.14
C ARG A 108 -9.51 -7.80 -8.21
N PHE A 109 -9.70 -6.58 -8.68
CA PHE A 109 -10.99 -5.89 -8.67
C PHE A 109 -11.65 -5.79 -10.06
N GLY A 110 -10.88 -5.92 -11.15
CA GLY A 110 -11.44 -5.68 -12.49
C GLY A 110 -12.01 -4.26 -12.60
N LEU A 111 -13.20 -4.14 -13.19
CA LEU A 111 -13.95 -2.88 -13.32
C LEU A 111 -14.88 -2.59 -12.14
N ASP A 112 -14.62 -3.21 -10.98
CA ASP A 112 -15.34 -2.95 -9.73
C ASP A 112 -15.20 -1.47 -9.30
N ALA A 113 -16.29 -0.91 -8.77
CA ALA A 113 -16.31 0.48 -8.31
C ALA A 113 -15.32 0.77 -7.16
N ALA A 114 -14.85 -0.27 -6.45
CA ALA A 114 -13.86 -0.15 -5.40
C ALA A 114 -12.41 0.00 -5.93
N LEU A 115 -12.14 -0.33 -7.19
CA LEU A 115 -10.78 -0.25 -7.75
C LEU A 115 -10.07 1.08 -7.46
N PRO A 116 -10.68 2.27 -7.68
CA PRO A 116 -10.03 3.55 -7.37
C PRO A 116 -9.62 3.69 -5.90
N ALA A 117 -10.43 3.17 -4.96
CA ALA A 117 -10.10 3.19 -3.54
C ALA A 117 -8.83 2.39 -3.25
N PHE A 118 -8.72 1.20 -3.83
CA PHE A 118 -7.57 0.32 -3.61
C PHE A 118 -6.31 0.77 -4.37
N LEU A 119 -6.44 1.44 -5.51
CA LEU A 119 -5.31 2.13 -6.17
C LEU A 119 -4.77 3.28 -5.30
N TYR A 120 -5.67 4.07 -4.70
CA TYR A 120 -5.29 5.12 -3.76
C TYR A 120 -4.58 4.55 -2.53
N LEU A 121 -5.13 3.48 -1.92
CA LEU A 121 -4.49 2.79 -0.80
C LEU A 121 -3.09 2.27 -1.16
N ALA A 122 -2.93 1.66 -2.35
CA ALA A 122 -1.66 1.14 -2.83
C ALA A 122 -0.60 2.26 -2.97
N ALA A 123 -0.99 3.42 -3.52
CA ALA A 123 -0.09 4.57 -3.67
C ALA A 123 0.32 5.16 -2.31
N VAL A 124 -0.66 5.51 -1.46
CA VAL A 124 -0.40 6.11 -0.14
C VAL A 124 0.31 5.11 0.77
N GLY A 125 -0.10 3.84 0.74
CA GLY A 125 0.52 2.76 1.52
C GLY A 125 1.98 2.57 1.16
N LEU A 126 2.32 2.51 -0.13
CA LEU A 126 3.73 2.39 -0.55
C LEU A 126 4.56 3.60 -0.11
N ALA A 127 4.03 4.82 -0.26
CA ALA A 127 4.71 6.02 0.23
C ALA A 127 4.97 5.96 1.74
N LEU A 128 3.94 5.61 2.54
CA LEU A 128 4.06 5.48 3.99
C LEU A 128 5.04 4.37 4.39
N ALA A 129 5.02 3.21 3.71
CA ALA A 129 5.97 2.14 3.97
C ALA A 129 7.42 2.58 3.73
N LEU A 130 7.68 3.27 2.62
CA LEU A 130 9.02 3.74 2.29
C LEU A 130 9.51 4.84 3.24
N ILE A 131 8.62 5.76 3.64
CA ILE A 131 8.93 6.81 4.62
C ILE A 131 9.22 6.19 5.99
N ASP A 132 8.43 5.19 6.41
CA ASP A 132 8.63 4.54 7.70
C ASP A 132 9.93 3.73 7.74
N LEU A 133 10.30 3.07 6.64
CA LEU A 133 11.61 2.41 6.49
C LEU A 133 12.78 3.41 6.63
N ASP A 134 12.64 4.61 6.08
CA ASP A 134 13.69 5.63 6.08
C ASP A 134 13.78 6.40 7.40
N THR A 135 12.63 6.75 7.98
CA THR A 135 12.55 7.74 9.06
C THR A 135 11.92 7.22 10.34
N LYS A 136 11.33 6.01 10.30
CA LYS A 136 10.55 5.40 11.39
C LYS A 136 9.40 6.31 11.84
N ARG A 137 8.76 6.97 10.89
CA ARG A 137 7.64 7.90 11.10
C ARG A 137 6.59 7.71 10.01
N LEU A 138 5.33 7.86 10.41
CA LEU A 138 4.16 7.89 9.52
C LEU A 138 3.62 9.33 9.51
N PRO A 139 3.89 10.15 8.47
CA PRO A 139 3.52 11.56 8.45
C PRO A 139 2.00 11.75 8.42
N ASP A 140 1.48 12.62 9.29
CA ASP A 140 0.06 12.94 9.37
C ASP A 140 -0.50 13.54 8.08
N VAL A 141 0.34 14.26 7.33
CA VAL A 141 -0.03 14.85 6.03
C VAL A 141 -0.39 13.80 4.97
N LEU A 142 0.00 12.55 5.13
CA LEU A 142 -0.42 11.43 4.28
C LEU A 142 -1.46 10.55 4.97
N THR A 143 -1.28 10.27 6.26
CA THR A 143 -2.14 9.33 7.00
C THR A 143 -3.52 9.91 7.28
N LEU A 144 -3.63 11.18 7.70
CA LEU A 144 -4.93 11.77 8.04
C LEU A 144 -5.83 11.99 6.82
N PRO A 145 -5.35 12.50 5.66
CA PRO A 145 -6.19 12.59 4.47
C PRO A 145 -6.64 11.23 3.92
N ALA A 146 -5.94 10.14 4.27
CA ALA A 146 -6.34 8.80 3.85
C ALA A 146 -7.72 8.38 4.41
N TYR A 147 -8.15 8.92 5.55
CA TYR A 147 -9.49 8.69 6.10
C TYR A 147 -10.59 9.29 5.23
N PRO A 148 -10.65 10.61 4.98
CA PRO A 148 -11.72 11.19 4.18
C PRO A 148 -11.63 10.78 2.71
N VAL A 149 -10.44 10.72 2.11
CA VAL A 149 -10.32 10.34 0.70
C VAL A 149 -10.67 8.88 0.49
N GLY A 150 -10.09 7.97 1.29
CA GLY A 150 -10.42 6.55 1.24
C GLY A 150 -11.89 6.30 1.60
N GLY A 151 -12.40 6.98 2.63
CA GLY A 151 -13.80 6.89 3.05
C GLY A 151 -14.77 7.28 1.93
N VAL A 152 -14.55 8.42 1.26
CA VAL A 152 -15.38 8.85 0.12
C VAL A 152 -15.33 7.84 -1.02
N LEU A 153 -14.15 7.34 -1.39
CA LEU A 153 -14.01 6.35 -2.45
C LEU A 153 -14.73 5.04 -2.13
N LEU A 154 -14.65 4.56 -0.88
CA LEU A 154 -15.36 3.36 -0.44
C LEU A 154 -16.88 3.58 -0.34
N VAL A 155 -17.32 4.78 0.08
CA VAL A 155 -18.76 5.15 0.06
C VAL A 155 -19.29 5.13 -1.36
N VAL A 156 -18.59 5.76 -2.30
CA VAL A 156 -18.99 5.76 -3.72
C VAL A 156 -19.07 4.33 -4.25
N ALA A 157 -18.07 3.49 -3.96
CA ALA A 157 -18.08 2.09 -4.37
C ALA A 157 -19.29 1.34 -3.78
N ALA A 158 -19.54 1.42 -2.49
CA ALA A 158 -20.66 0.74 -1.84
C ALA A 158 -22.03 1.17 -2.39
N LEU A 159 -22.16 2.44 -2.76
CA LEU A 159 -23.41 2.96 -3.35
C LEU A 159 -23.60 2.51 -4.80
N VAL A 160 -22.55 2.49 -5.60
CA VAL A 160 -22.56 2.02 -6.99
C VAL A 160 -22.87 0.52 -7.06
N ASP A 161 -22.29 -0.26 -6.14
CA ASP A 161 -22.52 -1.70 -6.05
C ASP A 161 -23.86 -2.07 -5.37
N HIS A 162 -24.64 -1.07 -4.92
CA HIS A 162 -25.88 -1.24 -4.15
C HIS A 162 -25.73 -2.05 -2.86
N GLU A 163 -24.56 -1.96 -2.21
CA GLU A 163 -24.23 -2.66 -0.97
C GLU A 163 -23.90 -1.71 0.19
N PRO A 164 -24.81 -0.81 0.62
CA PRO A 164 -24.55 0.19 1.66
C PRO A 164 -24.19 -0.43 3.01
N GLN A 165 -24.57 -1.69 3.25
CA GLN A 165 -24.18 -2.44 4.47
C GLN A 165 -22.66 -2.59 4.62
N ARG A 166 -21.89 -2.55 3.52
CA ARG A 166 -20.42 -2.57 3.59
C ARG A 166 -19.84 -1.40 4.38
N LEU A 167 -20.57 -0.27 4.41
CA LEU A 167 -20.13 0.91 5.18
C LEU A 167 -20.09 0.64 6.70
N LEU A 168 -20.97 -0.23 7.20
CA LEU A 168 -20.91 -0.66 8.60
C LEU A 168 -19.64 -1.46 8.88
N TYR A 169 -19.22 -2.29 7.93
CA TYR A 169 -17.98 -3.06 8.06
C TYR A 169 -16.73 -2.18 7.90
N VAL A 170 -16.79 -1.12 7.07
CA VAL A 170 -15.72 -0.12 6.99
C VAL A 170 -15.55 0.57 8.36
N LEU A 171 -16.66 1.04 8.95
CA LEU A 171 -16.62 1.74 10.23
C LEU A 171 -16.21 0.81 11.38
N SER A 172 -16.81 -0.36 11.47
CA SER A 172 -16.50 -1.33 12.55
C SER A 172 -15.11 -1.89 12.42
N GLY A 173 -14.66 -2.27 11.20
CA GLY A 173 -13.32 -2.77 10.93
C GLY A 173 -12.25 -1.72 11.20
N GLY A 174 -12.50 -0.46 10.79
CA GLY A 174 -11.61 0.66 11.09
C GLY A 174 -11.51 0.94 12.58
N ALA A 175 -12.67 1.02 13.27
CA ALA A 175 -12.70 1.27 14.71
C ALA A 175 -12.05 0.13 15.51
N ALA A 176 -12.32 -1.13 15.14
CA ALA A 176 -11.77 -2.29 15.83
C ALA A 176 -10.23 -2.34 15.70
N LEU A 177 -9.71 -2.11 14.48
CA LEU A 177 -8.26 -2.15 14.28
C LEU A 177 -7.57 -0.93 14.91
N PHE A 178 -8.20 0.25 14.83
CA PHE A 178 -7.73 1.44 15.57
C PHE A 178 -7.66 1.17 17.07
N ALA A 179 -8.73 0.61 17.65
CA ALA A 179 -8.80 0.32 19.09
C ALA A 179 -7.75 -0.71 19.51
N LEU A 180 -7.55 -1.78 18.71
CA LEU A 180 -6.51 -2.77 18.96
C LEU A 180 -5.13 -2.12 19.02
N TYR A 181 -4.77 -1.31 18.01
CA TYR A 181 -3.47 -0.63 17.97
C TYR A 181 -3.33 0.47 19.01
N TYR A 182 -4.45 1.13 19.39
CA TYR A 182 -4.45 2.09 20.49
C TYR A 182 -4.11 1.43 21.83
N VAL A 183 -4.69 0.25 22.10
CA VAL A 183 -4.35 -0.54 23.30
C VAL A 183 -2.89 -0.94 23.29
N LEU A 184 -2.37 -1.44 22.14
CA LEU A 184 -0.95 -1.80 22.02
C LEU A 184 -0.01 -0.58 22.20
N TRP A 185 -0.40 0.58 21.70
CA TRP A 185 0.33 1.84 21.92
C TRP A 185 0.29 2.26 23.39
N PHE A 186 -0.88 2.16 24.04
CA PHE A 186 -1.03 2.53 25.45
C PHE A 186 -0.12 1.73 26.37
N PHE A 187 0.08 0.45 26.07
CA PHE A 187 1.05 -0.40 26.78
C PHE A 187 2.49 -0.25 26.31
N GLY A 188 2.80 0.71 25.46
CA GLY A 188 4.17 1.05 25.03
C GLY A 188 4.74 0.13 23.96
N GLY A 189 3.93 -0.71 23.30
CA GLY A 189 4.39 -1.65 22.28
C GLY A 189 4.55 -1.06 20.87
N MET A 190 3.84 0.04 20.55
CA MET A 190 3.76 0.57 19.18
C MET A 190 3.83 2.09 19.11
N GLY A 191 4.07 2.62 17.89
CA GLY A 191 4.03 4.05 17.60
C GLY A 191 2.60 4.58 17.42
N TYR A 192 2.33 5.84 17.80
CA TYR A 192 1.01 6.45 17.57
C TYR A 192 0.67 6.62 16.08
N GLY A 193 1.70 6.68 15.22
CA GLY A 193 1.51 6.65 13.77
C GLY A 193 0.87 5.33 13.27
N ASP A 194 1.29 4.20 13.88
CA ASP A 194 0.72 2.87 13.56
C ASP A 194 -0.76 2.80 13.93
N VAL A 195 -1.17 3.43 15.05
CA VAL A 195 -2.58 3.53 15.48
C VAL A 195 -3.43 4.22 14.41
N LYS A 196 -2.94 5.36 13.90
CA LYS A 196 -3.66 6.10 12.85
C LYS A 196 -3.73 5.29 11.56
N LEU A 197 -2.62 4.67 11.15
CA LEU A 197 -2.61 3.83 9.96
C LEU A 197 -3.57 2.63 10.11
N ALA A 198 -3.62 2.01 11.29
CA ALA A 198 -4.49 0.88 11.58
C ALA A 198 -5.97 1.17 11.31
N GLY A 199 -6.46 2.35 11.69
CA GLY A 199 -7.85 2.74 11.43
C GLY A 199 -8.17 2.80 9.93
N VAL A 200 -7.23 3.33 9.12
CA VAL A 200 -7.38 3.35 7.65
C VAL A 200 -7.42 1.91 7.11
N LEU A 201 -6.40 1.10 7.44
CA LEU A 201 -6.28 -0.27 6.93
C LEU A 201 -7.44 -1.16 7.37
N GLY A 202 -7.89 -1.00 8.62
CA GLY A 202 -9.04 -1.71 9.15
C GLY A 202 -10.34 -1.40 8.41
N GLY A 203 -10.53 -0.16 7.99
CA GLY A 203 -11.67 0.24 7.15
C GLY A 203 -11.64 -0.42 5.77
N TYR A 204 -10.50 -0.40 5.09
CA TYR A 204 -10.34 -1.05 3.78
C TYR A 204 -10.51 -2.57 3.84
N LEU A 205 -9.93 -3.21 4.85
CA LEU A 205 -10.10 -4.66 5.06
C LEU A 205 -11.52 -5.00 5.45
N GLY A 206 -12.17 -4.19 6.29
CA GLY A 206 -13.57 -4.34 6.67
C GLY A 206 -14.51 -4.26 5.46
N TYR A 207 -14.26 -3.36 4.49
CA TYR A 207 -15.00 -3.28 3.23
C TYR A 207 -15.02 -4.61 2.47
N LEU A 208 -13.91 -5.36 2.50
CA LEU A 208 -13.79 -6.66 1.83
C LEU A 208 -14.43 -7.82 2.62
N GLY A 209 -14.55 -7.69 3.94
CA GLY A 209 -15.17 -8.68 4.80
C GLY A 209 -14.26 -9.21 5.92
N LEU A 210 -14.86 -10.03 6.79
CA LEU A 210 -14.20 -10.51 8.02
C LEU A 210 -12.95 -11.36 7.76
N ALA A 211 -12.99 -12.24 6.74
CA ALA A 211 -11.85 -13.08 6.38
C ALA A 211 -10.62 -12.25 6.01
N GLN A 212 -10.81 -11.27 5.13
CA GLN A 212 -9.76 -10.35 4.68
C GLN A 212 -9.25 -9.50 5.84
N TRP A 213 -10.16 -9.06 6.73
CA TRP A 213 -9.80 -8.29 7.92
C TRP A 213 -8.93 -9.08 8.89
N ILE A 214 -9.30 -10.33 9.18
CA ILE A 214 -8.52 -11.21 10.06
C ILE A 214 -7.16 -11.51 9.42
N VAL A 215 -7.15 -12.03 8.19
CA VAL A 215 -5.90 -12.41 7.50
C VAL A 215 -4.96 -11.23 7.33
N GLY A 216 -5.49 -10.05 6.96
CA GLY A 216 -4.69 -8.84 6.78
C GLY A 216 -4.07 -8.35 8.09
N THR A 217 -4.87 -8.34 9.16
CA THR A 217 -4.42 -7.90 10.49
C THR A 217 -3.34 -8.83 11.03
N PHE A 218 -3.64 -10.13 11.12
CA PHE A 218 -2.67 -11.11 11.64
C PHE A 218 -1.48 -11.30 10.73
N GLY A 219 -1.65 -11.18 9.40
CA GLY A 219 -0.56 -11.20 8.43
C GLY A 219 0.50 -10.13 8.70
N GLY A 220 0.08 -8.92 9.07
CA GLY A 220 1.00 -7.84 9.46
C GLY A 220 1.85 -8.19 10.69
N PHE A 221 1.22 -8.70 11.74
CA PHE A 221 1.94 -9.15 12.94
C PHE A 221 2.85 -10.34 12.65
N PHE A 222 2.39 -11.32 11.87
CA PHE A 222 3.14 -12.50 11.52
C PHE A 222 4.39 -12.18 10.71
N ILE A 223 4.24 -11.37 9.64
CA ILE A 223 5.36 -10.93 8.80
C ILE A 223 6.35 -10.11 9.64
N GLY A 224 5.85 -9.15 10.44
CA GLY A 224 6.68 -8.33 11.32
C GLY A 224 7.42 -9.15 12.37
N GLY A 225 6.75 -10.16 12.96
CA GLY A 225 7.35 -11.09 13.92
C GLY A 225 8.48 -11.91 13.31
N ILE A 226 8.24 -12.54 12.16
CA ILE A 226 9.25 -13.33 11.44
C ILE A 226 10.46 -12.48 11.10
N ILE A 227 10.26 -11.30 10.49
CA ILE A 227 11.37 -10.44 10.09
C ILE A 227 12.15 -9.95 11.32
N SER A 228 11.45 -9.59 12.40
CA SER A 228 12.10 -9.17 13.65
C SER A 228 12.93 -10.30 14.26
N LEU A 229 12.46 -11.54 14.24
CA LEU A 229 13.21 -12.71 14.68
C LEU A 229 14.43 -12.98 13.81
N ILE A 230 14.30 -12.88 12.48
CA ILE A 230 15.42 -13.03 11.55
C ILE A 230 16.49 -11.96 11.81
N LEU A 231 16.10 -10.69 11.99
CA LEU A 231 17.02 -9.61 12.27
C LEU A 231 17.73 -9.79 13.62
N LEU A 232 17.03 -10.29 14.62
CA LEU A 232 17.59 -10.60 15.94
C LEU A 232 18.59 -11.76 15.83
N ALA A 233 18.24 -12.85 15.16
CA ALA A 233 19.10 -14.01 14.96
C ALA A 233 20.35 -13.69 14.14
N ALA A 234 20.22 -12.78 13.15
CA ALA A 234 21.32 -12.30 12.34
C ALA A 234 22.22 -11.26 13.07
N GLY A 235 21.92 -10.91 14.32
CA GLY A 235 22.67 -9.90 15.09
C GLY A 235 22.53 -8.46 14.55
N LYS A 236 21.61 -8.23 13.61
CA LYS A 236 21.37 -6.90 12.98
C LYS A 236 20.43 -6.02 13.79
N ALA A 237 19.69 -6.59 14.74
CA ALA A 237 18.82 -5.86 15.64
C ALA A 237 19.00 -6.42 17.07
N GLY A 238 19.00 -5.53 18.06
CA GLY A 238 18.96 -5.90 19.47
C GLY A 238 17.52 -5.81 20.01
N ARG A 239 17.28 -6.33 21.22
CA ARG A 239 15.96 -6.30 21.88
C ARG A 239 15.34 -4.89 22.03
N LYS A 240 16.15 -3.83 21.95
CA LYS A 240 15.72 -2.43 22.03
C LYS A 240 15.68 -1.73 20.66
N THR A 241 16.01 -2.43 19.58
CA THR A 241 15.99 -1.83 18.22
C THR A 241 14.56 -1.65 17.78
N ARG A 242 14.15 -0.42 17.50
CA ARG A 242 12.84 -0.12 16.93
C ARG A 242 12.84 -0.53 15.46
N VAL A 243 12.05 -1.53 15.12
CA VAL A 243 11.78 -1.96 13.74
C VAL A 243 10.53 -1.20 13.26
N PRO A 244 10.55 -0.56 12.08
CA PRO A 244 9.36 0.13 11.56
C PRO A 244 8.25 -0.90 11.34
N HIS A 245 7.05 -0.65 11.91
CA HIS A 245 5.93 -1.61 11.84
C HIS A 245 4.98 -1.33 10.67
N GLY A 246 4.90 -0.09 10.21
CA GLY A 246 4.06 0.32 9.09
C GLY A 246 4.19 -0.54 7.82
N PRO A 247 5.41 -0.86 7.35
CA PRO A 247 5.60 -1.74 6.19
C PRO A 247 4.99 -3.14 6.37
N PHE A 248 5.02 -3.69 7.58
CA PHE A 248 4.44 -5.02 7.86
C PHE A 248 2.91 -4.97 7.90
N MET A 249 2.34 -3.90 8.47
CA MET A 249 0.89 -3.65 8.43
C MET A 249 0.39 -3.60 6.99
N LEU A 250 1.10 -2.86 6.13
CA LEU A 250 0.75 -2.71 4.71
C LEU A 250 0.94 -4.01 3.93
N ALA A 251 2.02 -4.77 4.21
CA ALA A 251 2.22 -6.09 3.62
C ALA A 251 1.12 -7.08 4.04
N GLY A 252 0.76 -7.11 5.32
CA GLY A 252 -0.35 -7.93 5.82
C GLY A 252 -1.68 -7.52 5.18
N THR A 253 -1.95 -6.21 5.07
CA THR A 253 -3.13 -5.70 4.38
C THR A 253 -3.18 -6.15 2.93
N LEU A 254 -2.04 -6.11 2.22
CA LEU A 254 -1.95 -6.58 0.85
C LEU A 254 -2.26 -8.09 0.74
N VAL A 255 -1.73 -8.89 1.66
CA VAL A 255 -2.08 -10.34 1.76
C VAL A 255 -3.57 -10.52 2.01
N GLY A 256 -4.17 -9.75 2.92
CA GLY A 256 -5.61 -9.76 3.19
C GLY A 256 -6.45 -9.44 1.96
N ILE A 257 -6.06 -8.41 1.19
CA ILE A 257 -6.75 -7.99 -0.04
C ILE A 257 -6.68 -9.08 -1.12
N VAL A 258 -5.49 -9.67 -1.32
CA VAL A 258 -5.25 -10.57 -2.47
C VAL A 258 -5.63 -12.01 -2.15
N ALA A 259 -5.31 -12.48 -0.96
CA ALA A 259 -5.40 -13.90 -0.59
C ALA A 259 -6.28 -14.16 0.65
N GLY A 260 -6.90 -13.13 1.24
CA GLY A 260 -7.61 -13.27 2.51
C GLY A 260 -8.73 -14.31 2.48
N GLY A 261 -9.55 -14.32 1.43
CA GLY A 261 -10.61 -15.34 1.25
C GLY A 261 -10.02 -16.74 1.09
N LEU A 262 -9.08 -16.91 0.17
CA LEU A 262 -8.44 -18.20 -0.11
C LEU A 262 -7.79 -18.83 1.14
N LEU A 263 -7.11 -18.00 1.93
CA LEU A 263 -6.45 -18.46 3.17
C LEU A 263 -7.46 -18.83 4.26
N ALA A 264 -8.55 -18.08 4.36
CA ALA A 264 -9.63 -18.40 5.29
C ALA A 264 -10.33 -19.69 4.90
N ASP A 265 -10.69 -19.88 3.63
CA ASP A 265 -11.34 -21.08 3.12
C ASP A 265 -10.43 -22.32 3.31
N ALA A 266 -9.14 -22.19 3.02
CA ALA A 266 -8.17 -23.24 3.26
C ALA A 266 -8.09 -23.63 4.75
N TYR A 267 -8.10 -22.64 5.64
CA TYR A 267 -8.10 -22.91 7.09
C TYR A 267 -9.37 -23.62 7.54
N LEU A 268 -10.55 -23.17 7.11
CA LEU A 268 -11.82 -23.79 7.47
C LEU A 268 -11.92 -25.22 6.95
N SER A 269 -11.46 -25.48 5.73
CA SER A 269 -11.46 -26.84 5.15
C SER A 269 -10.58 -27.82 5.92
N VAL A 270 -9.44 -27.36 6.47
CA VAL A 270 -8.54 -28.20 7.31
C VAL A 270 -9.10 -28.38 8.72
N SER A 271 -9.83 -27.37 9.24
CA SER A 271 -10.40 -27.38 10.59
C SER A 271 -11.68 -28.20 10.70
N GLY A 272 -12.26 -28.66 9.57
CA GLY A 272 -13.48 -29.45 9.55
C GLY A 272 -14.76 -28.67 9.89
N VAL A 273 -14.74 -27.34 9.70
CA VAL A 273 -15.86 -26.42 9.94
C VAL A 273 -16.48 -25.96 8.62
#